data_bd2752df7d59f137d833e8555a3c5b5a
#
_entry.id   bd2752df7d59f137d833e8555a3c5b5a
#
_cell.length_a   1.000
_cell.length_b   1.000
_cell.length_c   1.000
_cell.angle_alpha   90.00
_cell.angle_beta   90.00
_cell.angle_gamma   90.00
#
_symmetry.space_group_name_H-M   'P 1'
#
loop_
_entity.id
_entity.type
_entity.pdbx_description
1 polymer ?
#
loop_
_entity_poly.entity_id
_entity_poly.type
_entity_poly.pdbx_seq_one_letter_code
_entity_poly.pdbx_strand_id
1 'polypeptide(L)'
;DNYGGVRVDGTNATIIGTKPGEFIADRNHITRVWMDHGMWPLLTTAFYIDQTGDLSILLEKAPYFKDAQIIRGTAKDANWNETQGCWQRDAQGDIVQGSILEHILVQHLTAFYEVGEHNHMRLRDADWNDALDMANECGESVAFTAAYAGNLRTLAELLAALEQRMHVQEVELLAELEPLWKQASAVYENIAAKQMSLNEYCRSCSHQVSGRRKKVAIKIIADKLTHMSEWIMNHIRETEWIEDKNQGWFNSYYDNHARAVEGHFDSGVRMMLTGQVFAIMSSTAQEEQIRQIVKAADAYLYDAKAGGYRLNTDFHERKDDLGRMFGFAYGHKENGAVFSHMTTMYANALYQRGFAREGYKALHTLYEQAANFEVSRIYPGIPEYFNDRGRGMYHYL
;
A
#
# COMPACT_ATOMS: atom_id res chain seq x y z
N ASP A 1 1.26 -7.05 17.66
CA ASP A 1 2.61 -7.49 17.25
C ASP A 1 3.15 -6.76 16.03
N ASN A 2 2.36 -6.50 14.98
CA ASN A 2 2.84 -5.89 13.73
C ASN A 2 3.61 -4.58 13.92
N TYR A 3 3.18 -3.72 14.83
CA TYR A 3 3.83 -2.44 15.06
C TYR A 3 5.23 -2.54 15.64
N GLY A 4 5.54 -3.60 16.39
CA GLY A 4 6.91 -3.86 16.85
C GLY A 4 7.91 -4.19 15.73
N GLY A 5 7.45 -4.45 14.50
CA GLY A 5 8.28 -4.65 13.31
C GLY A 5 8.54 -3.38 12.51
N VAL A 6 8.00 -2.23 12.91
CA VAL A 6 8.16 -0.94 12.22
C VAL A 6 9.47 -0.28 12.64
N ARG A 7 10.29 0.09 11.67
CA ARG A 7 11.49 0.92 11.90
C ARG A 7 11.11 2.39 12.02
N VAL A 8 11.93 3.17 12.70
CA VAL A 8 11.71 4.63 12.81
C VAL A 8 11.68 5.34 11.45
N ASP A 9 12.27 4.77 10.40
CA ASP A 9 12.22 5.32 9.05
C ASP A 9 10.96 4.94 8.26
N GLY A 10 10.00 4.28 8.90
CA GLY A 10 8.69 3.90 8.33
C GLY A 10 8.71 2.61 7.52
N THR A 11 9.85 1.93 7.38
CA THR A 11 9.91 0.60 6.77
C THR A 11 9.59 -0.49 7.79
N ASN A 12 9.27 -1.68 7.32
CA ASN A 12 8.92 -2.81 8.15
C ASN A 12 10.00 -3.91 8.09
N ALA A 13 10.13 -4.69 9.17
CA ALA A 13 10.71 -6.01 9.07
C ALA A 13 9.85 -6.86 8.12
N THR A 14 10.49 -7.61 7.24
CA THR A 14 9.79 -8.28 6.12
C THR A 14 8.91 -9.43 6.59
N ILE A 15 9.30 -10.12 7.66
CA ILE A 15 8.64 -11.32 8.14
C ILE A 15 8.37 -11.21 9.64
N ILE A 16 7.16 -11.56 10.05
CA ILE A 16 6.82 -11.82 11.44
C ILE A 16 7.17 -13.28 11.72
N GLY A 17 7.98 -13.52 12.75
CA GLY A 17 8.40 -14.85 13.17
C GLY A 17 7.28 -15.65 13.83
N THR A 18 7.59 -16.87 14.25
CA THR A 18 6.62 -17.79 14.84
C THR A 18 6.33 -17.53 16.32
N LYS A 19 7.16 -16.72 16.96
CA LYS A 19 6.97 -16.33 18.36
C LYS A 19 6.50 -14.89 18.48
N PRO A 20 5.65 -14.55 19.43
CA PRO A 20 5.26 -13.16 19.67
C PRO A 20 6.47 -12.25 19.81
N GLY A 21 6.49 -11.13 19.09
CA GLY A 21 7.59 -10.16 19.08
C GLY A 21 8.84 -10.59 18.31
N GLU A 22 8.81 -11.73 17.62
CA GLU A 22 9.90 -12.16 16.75
C GLU A 22 9.72 -11.57 15.35
N PHE A 23 10.70 -10.78 14.90
CA PHE A 23 10.71 -10.19 13.56
C PHE A 23 11.98 -10.60 12.82
N ILE A 24 11.82 -10.94 11.54
CA ILE A 24 12.91 -11.29 10.64
C ILE A 24 13.00 -10.20 9.57
N ALA A 25 14.10 -9.47 9.60
CA ALA A 25 14.29 -8.31 8.73
C ALA A 25 14.25 -8.68 7.25
N ASP A 26 14.99 -9.74 6.91
CA ASP A 26 15.14 -10.19 5.52
C ASP A 26 15.31 -11.70 5.45
N ARG A 27 14.73 -12.28 4.40
CA ARG A 27 15.06 -13.64 4.02
C ARG A 27 16.37 -13.62 3.20
N ASN A 28 17.35 -14.43 3.59
CA ASN A 28 18.65 -14.55 2.91
C ASN A 28 19.51 -13.27 2.89
N HIS A 29 19.35 -12.38 3.87
CA HIS A 29 20.08 -11.13 3.99
C HIS A 29 19.91 -10.16 2.79
N ILE A 30 18.81 -10.28 2.06
CA ILE A 30 18.46 -9.39 0.96
C ILE A 30 17.55 -8.30 1.51
N THR A 31 18.03 -7.05 1.47
CA THR A 31 17.20 -5.91 1.83
C THR A 31 16.05 -5.74 0.85
N ARG A 32 14.83 -5.71 1.36
CA ARG A 32 13.62 -5.43 0.59
C ARG A 32 12.72 -4.44 1.32
N VAL A 33 12.28 -3.44 0.60
CA VAL A 33 11.30 -2.47 1.07
C VAL A 33 10.02 -2.65 0.27
N TRP A 34 9.07 -3.35 0.88
CA TRP A 34 7.73 -3.55 0.33
C TRP A 34 6.88 -2.34 0.67
N MET A 35 6.50 -1.58 -0.34
CA MET A 35 5.86 -0.29 -0.12
C MET A 35 4.45 -0.41 0.47
N ASP A 36 3.79 -1.55 0.30
CA ASP A 36 2.46 -1.84 0.83
C ASP A 36 2.45 -2.21 2.32
N HIS A 37 3.58 -2.68 2.87
CA HIS A 37 3.67 -3.12 4.27
C HIS A 37 3.31 -2.01 5.28
N GLY A 38 3.50 -0.74 4.92
CA GLY A 38 3.08 0.39 5.76
C GLY A 38 1.59 0.70 5.70
N MET A 39 0.87 0.18 4.69
CA MET A 39 -0.55 0.47 4.46
C MET A 39 -1.49 -0.46 5.26
N TRP A 40 -1.21 -1.75 5.26
CA TRP A 40 -2.09 -2.78 5.82
C TRP A 40 -2.31 -2.68 7.33
N PRO A 41 -1.31 -2.30 8.17
CA PRO A 41 -1.50 -2.19 9.60
C PRO A 41 -2.60 -1.21 10.00
N LEU A 42 -2.69 -0.05 9.35
CA LEU A 42 -3.79 0.89 9.62
C LEU A 42 -5.14 0.31 9.24
N LEU A 43 -5.26 -0.33 8.07
CA LEU A 43 -6.51 -0.95 7.63
C LEU A 43 -7.00 -2.00 8.64
N THR A 44 -6.08 -2.85 9.12
CA THR A 44 -6.39 -3.85 10.15
C THR A 44 -6.80 -3.20 11.47
N THR A 45 -6.12 -2.13 11.88
CA THR A 45 -6.45 -1.39 13.12
C THR A 45 -7.80 -0.70 13.00
N ALA A 46 -8.13 -0.10 11.84
CA ALA A 46 -9.42 0.51 11.60
C ALA A 46 -10.54 -0.53 11.69
N PHE A 47 -10.38 -1.71 11.09
CA PHE A 47 -11.34 -2.81 11.22
C PHE A 47 -11.51 -3.28 12.67
N TYR A 48 -10.42 -3.36 13.43
CA TYR A 48 -10.51 -3.67 14.86
C TYR A 48 -11.34 -2.62 15.61
N ILE A 49 -11.06 -1.34 15.39
CA ILE A 49 -11.79 -0.23 16.01
C ILE A 49 -13.28 -0.26 15.60
N ASP A 50 -13.57 -0.49 14.33
CA ASP A 50 -14.95 -0.57 13.83
C ASP A 50 -15.74 -1.72 14.49
N GLN A 51 -15.10 -2.85 14.76
CA GLN A 51 -15.73 -4.01 15.37
C GLN A 51 -15.85 -3.90 16.88
N THR A 52 -14.94 -3.23 17.56
CA THR A 52 -14.83 -3.20 19.02
C THR A 52 -15.24 -1.88 19.65
N GLY A 53 -15.13 -0.79 18.89
CA GLY A 53 -15.24 0.59 19.38
C GLY A 53 -14.01 1.06 20.19
N ASP A 54 -12.97 0.25 20.30
CA ASP A 54 -11.80 0.53 21.11
C ASP A 54 -10.80 1.46 20.40
N LEU A 55 -11.01 2.77 20.56
CA LEU A 55 -10.08 3.81 20.09
C LEU A 55 -8.79 3.86 20.92
N SER A 56 -8.78 3.31 22.13
CA SER A 56 -7.60 3.38 23.02
C SER A 56 -6.39 2.64 22.46
N ILE A 57 -6.60 1.66 21.60
CA ILE A 57 -5.55 0.94 20.89
C ILE A 57 -4.53 1.89 20.20
N LEU A 58 -4.99 3.02 19.69
CA LEU A 58 -4.14 4.01 19.03
C LEU A 58 -3.11 4.66 19.98
N LEU A 59 -3.38 4.65 21.28
CA LEU A 59 -2.52 5.23 22.32
C LEU A 59 -1.61 4.20 22.99
N GLU A 60 -1.83 2.91 22.76
CA GLU A 60 -0.96 1.85 23.25
C GLU A 60 0.43 2.00 22.66
N LYS A 61 1.46 1.61 23.44
CA LYS A 61 2.86 1.77 23.07
C LYS A 61 3.47 0.47 22.59
N ALA A 62 4.28 0.56 21.53
CA ALA A 62 5.11 -0.50 21.01
C ALA A 62 6.55 0.01 20.78
N PRO A 63 7.56 -0.84 20.90
CA PRO A 63 8.91 -0.48 20.54
C PRO A 63 9.07 -0.37 19.03
N TYR A 64 10.05 0.43 18.57
CA TYR A 64 10.47 0.43 17.18
C TYR A 64 11.51 -0.66 16.93
N PHE A 65 11.36 -1.33 15.78
CA PHE A 65 12.35 -2.31 15.31
C PHE A 65 13.65 -1.63 14.86
N LYS A 66 14.77 -2.30 15.07
CA LYS A 66 16.09 -1.87 14.62
C LYS A 66 16.90 -3.05 14.10
N ASP A 67 17.52 -2.86 12.98
CA ASP A 67 18.55 -3.70 12.40
C ASP A 67 19.60 -2.82 11.69
N ALA A 68 20.44 -3.43 10.85
CA ALA A 68 21.44 -2.69 10.10
C ALA A 68 20.85 -1.77 9.01
N GLN A 69 19.59 -1.97 8.60
CA GLN A 69 18.97 -1.18 7.53
C GLN A 69 18.59 0.22 8.03
N ILE A 70 18.94 1.24 7.26
CA ILE A 70 18.60 2.65 7.52
C ILE A 70 18.26 3.36 6.20
N ILE A 71 17.71 4.57 6.33
CA ILE A 71 17.35 5.43 5.20
C ILE A 71 16.47 4.64 4.22
N ARG A 72 15.40 4.05 4.75
CA ARG A 72 14.43 3.24 4.00
C ARG A 72 15.09 2.16 3.13
N GLY A 73 16.05 1.44 3.72
CA GLY A 73 16.73 0.31 3.07
C GLY A 73 17.83 0.70 2.06
N THR A 74 18.13 1.99 1.88
CA THR A 74 19.15 2.43 0.91
C THR A 74 20.56 2.47 1.46
N ALA A 75 20.72 2.35 2.79
CA ALA A 75 22.01 2.36 3.46
C ALA A 75 22.05 1.39 4.64
N LYS A 76 23.25 1.11 5.14
CA LYS A 76 23.48 0.30 6.34
C LYS A 76 24.11 1.13 7.44
N ASP A 77 23.64 0.93 8.67
CA ASP A 77 24.20 1.51 9.90
C ASP A 77 25.46 0.73 10.30
N ALA A 78 26.61 1.30 10.05
CA ALA A 78 27.90 0.70 10.37
C ALA A 78 28.16 0.60 11.90
N ASN A 79 27.39 1.32 12.71
CA ASN A 79 27.50 1.33 14.16
C ASN A 79 26.57 0.32 14.85
N TRP A 80 25.68 -0.32 14.10
CA TRP A 80 24.79 -1.35 14.61
C TRP A 80 25.38 -2.75 14.41
N ASN A 81 25.16 -3.62 15.40
CA ASN A 81 25.44 -5.05 15.28
C ASN A 81 24.42 -5.86 16.11
N GLU A 82 24.28 -7.14 15.81
CA GLU A 82 23.27 -8.03 16.40
C GLU A 82 23.31 -8.11 17.94
N THR A 83 24.46 -7.86 18.55
CA THR A 83 24.59 -7.89 20.01
C THR A 83 23.87 -6.75 20.72
N GLN A 84 23.50 -5.68 19.97
CA GLN A 84 22.72 -4.55 20.48
C GLN A 84 21.22 -4.85 20.57
N GLY A 85 20.78 -6.00 20.03
CA GLY A 85 19.39 -6.41 19.95
C GLY A 85 18.64 -5.72 18.81
N CYS A 86 17.33 -5.98 18.73
CA CYS A 86 16.46 -5.59 17.62
C CYS A 86 15.56 -4.37 17.92
N TRP A 87 15.87 -3.59 18.96
CA TRP A 87 15.06 -2.43 19.32
C TRP A 87 15.82 -1.12 19.13
N GLN A 88 15.12 -0.14 18.57
CA GLN A 88 15.63 1.21 18.45
C GLN A 88 15.93 1.80 19.82
N ARG A 89 17.09 2.43 19.97
CA ARG A 89 17.51 3.11 21.20
C ARG A 89 17.61 4.61 20.98
N ASP A 90 17.41 5.35 22.05
CA ASP A 90 17.67 6.79 22.11
C ASP A 90 19.11 7.10 22.52
N ALA A 91 19.44 8.39 22.59
CA ALA A 91 20.76 8.87 22.95
C ALA A 91 21.19 8.52 24.40
N GLN A 92 20.26 8.11 25.25
CA GLN A 92 20.51 7.64 26.63
C GLN A 92 20.70 6.12 26.69
N GLY A 93 20.40 5.41 25.58
CA GLY A 93 20.47 3.96 25.49
C GLY A 93 19.15 3.25 25.87
N ASP A 94 18.09 4.00 26.14
CA ASP A 94 16.77 3.45 26.47
C ASP A 94 16.04 2.99 25.21
N ILE A 95 15.20 1.95 25.36
CA ILE A 95 14.37 1.46 24.23
C ILE A 95 13.29 2.48 23.90
N VAL A 96 13.26 2.90 22.65
CA VAL A 96 12.29 3.88 22.15
C VAL A 96 10.95 3.20 21.91
N GLN A 97 9.92 3.73 22.57
CA GLN A 97 8.54 3.29 22.36
C GLN A 97 7.71 4.44 21.79
N GLY A 98 6.96 4.16 20.75
CA GLY A 98 5.95 5.07 20.18
C GLY A 98 4.54 4.54 20.45
N SER A 99 3.53 5.41 20.38
CA SER A 99 2.15 4.94 20.31
C SER A 99 1.90 4.23 18.96
N ILE A 100 0.88 3.37 18.91
CA ILE A 100 0.44 2.76 17.63
C ILE A 100 0.11 3.85 16.62
N LEU A 101 -0.53 4.95 17.05
CA LEU A 101 -0.74 6.13 16.22
C LEU A 101 0.56 6.68 15.66
N GLU A 102 1.62 6.79 16.46
CA GLU A 102 2.92 7.29 16.00
C GLU A 102 3.54 6.36 14.94
N HIS A 103 3.49 5.05 15.14
CA HIS A 103 3.96 4.07 14.14
C HIS A 103 3.23 4.21 12.81
N ILE A 104 1.90 4.35 12.86
CA ILE A 104 1.08 4.58 11.67
C ILE A 104 1.46 5.90 10.99
N LEU A 105 1.62 6.98 11.76
CA LEU A 105 2.04 8.28 11.22
C LEU A 105 3.41 8.20 10.54
N VAL A 106 4.39 7.53 11.17
CA VAL A 106 5.73 7.32 10.57
C VAL A 106 5.61 6.61 9.23
N GLN A 107 4.86 5.52 9.14
CA GLN A 107 4.69 4.76 7.90
C GLN A 107 4.05 5.60 6.79
N HIS A 108 2.97 6.33 7.10
CA HIS A 108 2.21 7.10 6.10
C HIS A 108 2.92 8.38 5.68
N LEU A 109 3.52 9.11 6.62
CA LEU A 109 4.25 10.33 6.31
C LEU A 109 5.51 10.02 5.49
N THR A 110 6.29 9.01 5.86
CA THR A 110 7.49 8.67 5.09
C THR A 110 7.15 8.19 3.67
N ALA A 111 6.06 7.42 3.50
CA ALA A 111 5.57 7.02 2.17
C ALA A 111 5.14 8.23 1.33
N PHE A 112 4.43 9.22 1.92
CA PHE A 112 4.00 10.44 1.23
C PHE A 112 5.18 11.25 0.66
N TYR A 113 6.32 11.21 1.31
CA TYR A 113 7.52 11.94 0.89
C TYR A 113 8.45 11.10 0.00
N GLU A 114 8.27 9.78 -0.09
CA GLU A 114 9.06 8.90 -0.95
C GLU A 114 8.41 8.74 -2.32
N VAL A 115 8.62 9.72 -3.20
CA VAL A 115 7.99 9.78 -4.51
C VAL A 115 8.99 9.70 -5.66
N GLY A 116 8.51 9.26 -6.83
CA GLY A 116 9.25 9.24 -8.09
C GLY A 116 9.00 10.50 -8.93
N GLU A 117 9.25 10.39 -10.24
CA GLU A 117 9.23 11.53 -11.18
C GLU A 117 7.83 12.09 -11.44
N HIS A 118 6.78 11.26 -11.26
CA HIS A 118 5.38 11.65 -11.45
C HIS A 118 4.69 12.03 -10.14
N ASN A 119 5.47 12.15 -9.05
CA ASN A 119 4.98 12.49 -7.71
C ASN A 119 4.02 11.48 -7.11
N HIS A 120 4.09 10.23 -7.57
CA HIS A 120 3.49 9.06 -6.92
C HIS A 120 4.49 8.34 -6.04
N MET A 121 4.01 7.58 -5.07
CA MET A 121 4.86 6.82 -4.15
C MET A 121 5.66 5.78 -4.91
N ARG A 122 6.94 5.66 -4.59
CA ARG A 122 7.84 4.72 -5.25
C ARG A 122 7.42 3.29 -4.97
N LEU A 123 7.45 2.46 -6.03
CA LEU A 123 7.13 1.03 -5.96
C LEU A 123 8.15 0.26 -5.11
N ARG A 124 9.43 0.68 -5.15
CA ARG A 124 10.52 0.03 -4.46
C ARG A 124 10.68 -1.43 -4.91
N ASP A 125 10.71 -2.39 -3.97
CA ASP A 125 10.96 -3.79 -4.29
C ASP A 125 9.68 -4.58 -4.57
N ALA A 126 8.53 -4.03 -4.41
CA ALA A 126 7.18 -4.36 -4.87
C ALA A 126 6.08 -3.73 -3.99
N ASP A 127 4.81 -3.99 -4.34
CA ASP A 127 3.63 -3.78 -3.52
C ASP A 127 2.89 -5.12 -3.28
N TRP A 128 1.56 -5.12 -3.14
CA TRP A 128 0.74 -6.34 -3.00
C TRP A 128 1.06 -7.39 -4.08
N ASN A 129 1.38 -6.94 -5.28
CA ASN A 129 1.88 -7.80 -6.33
C ASN A 129 3.41 -7.93 -6.19
N ASP A 130 3.85 -8.91 -5.43
CA ASP A 130 5.26 -9.15 -5.11
C ASP A 130 6.11 -9.53 -6.33
N ALA A 131 5.48 -9.74 -7.47
CA ALA A 131 6.15 -9.99 -8.74
C ALA A 131 6.39 -8.71 -9.59
N LEU A 132 6.07 -7.52 -9.06
CA LEU A 132 6.44 -6.22 -9.61
C LEU A 132 7.77 -5.72 -9.00
N ASP A 133 8.80 -6.55 -9.00
CA ASP A 133 10.03 -6.42 -8.22
C ASP A 133 11.27 -5.97 -9.03
N MET A 134 11.08 -5.46 -10.25
CA MET A 134 12.19 -5.08 -11.13
C MET A 134 12.18 -3.59 -11.52
N ALA A 135 11.40 -2.77 -10.83
CA ALA A 135 11.30 -1.34 -11.06
C ALA A 135 11.72 -0.50 -9.83
N ASN A 136 12.68 -0.99 -9.07
CA ASN A 136 13.06 -0.41 -7.78
C ASN A 136 13.77 0.95 -7.86
N GLU A 137 14.29 1.34 -9.03
CA GLU A 137 15.00 2.62 -9.21
C GLU A 137 14.06 3.78 -9.56
N CYS A 138 13.13 3.57 -10.51
CA CYS A 138 12.23 4.62 -11.00
C CYS A 138 10.75 4.27 -10.90
N GLY A 139 10.40 3.00 -10.63
CA GLY A 139 9.01 2.57 -10.55
C GLY A 139 8.19 3.30 -9.49
N GLU A 140 6.94 3.59 -9.85
CA GLU A 140 5.95 4.21 -8.96
C GLU A 140 4.67 3.36 -8.95
N SER A 141 4.03 3.26 -7.78
CA SER A 141 2.73 2.63 -7.63
C SER A 141 1.64 3.68 -7.45
N VAL A 142 0.92 4.00 -8.50
CA VAL A 142 -0.28 4.84 -8.44
C VAL A 142 -1.37 4.13 -7.64
N ALA A 143 -1.47 2.80 -7.80
CA ALA A 143 -2.39 1.94 -7.07
C ALA A 143 -2.27 2.13 -5.56
N PHE A 144 -1.07 1.98 -5.02
CA PHE A 144 -0.85 2.15 -3.57
C PHE A 144 -0.77 3.61 -3.14
N THR A 145 -0.39 4.54 -4.02
CA THR A 145 -0.55 5.98 -3.75
C THR A 145 -2.01 6.32 -3.47
N ALA A 146 -2.96 5.76 -4.24
CA ALA A 146 -4.39 5.89 -3.97
C ALA A 146 -4.79 5.24 -2.63
N ALA A 147 -4.29 4.03 -2.35
CA ALA A 147 -4.57 3.33 -1.08
C ALA A 147 -4.10 4.14 0.14
N TYR A 148 -2.88 4.67 0.10
CA TYR A 148 -2.36 5.56 1.15
C TYR A 148 -3.17 6.84 1.31
N ALA A 149 -3.70 7.42 0.22
CA ALA A 149 -4.59 8.58 0.29
C ALA A 149 -5.87 8.26 1.07
N GLY A 150 -6.48 7.08 0.82
CA GLY A 150 -7.61 6.59 1.60
C GLY A 150 -7.26 6.41 3.07
N ASN A 151 -6.12 5.81 3.36
CA ASN A 151 -5.62 5.62 4.72
C ASN A 151 -5.37 6.95 5.46
N LEU A 152 -4.78 7.95 4.80
CA LEU A 152 -4.58 9.27 5.40
C LEU A 152 -5.90 9.92 5.82
N ARG A 153 -6.96 9.77 5.02
CA ARG A 153 -8.31 10.21 5.38
C ARG A 153 -8.85 9.44 6.58
N THR A 154 -8.80 8.12 6.55
CA THR A 154 -9.24 7.27 7.66
C THR A 154 -8.52 7.62 8.96
N LEU A 155 -7.20 7.86 8.89
CA LEU A 155 -6.42 8.26 10.07
C LEU A 155 -6.84 9.63 10.60
N ALA A 156 -7.14 10.60 9.72
CA ALA A 156 -7.68 11.89 10.14
C ALA A 156 -9.05 11.76 10.85
N GLU A 157 -9.91 10.88 10.34
CA GLU A 157 -11.22 10.57 10.96
C GLU A 157 -11.06 9.88 12.32
N LEU A 158 -10.12 8.94 12.47
CA LEU A 158 -9.80 8.30 13.74
C LEU A 158 -9.24 9.30 14.77
N LEU A 159 -8.41 10.25 14.34
CA LEU A 159 -7.92 11.34 15.18
C LEU A 159 -9.06 12.25 15.66
N ALA A 160 -9.98 12.61 14.78
CA ALA A 160 -11.17 13.37 15.15
C ALA A 160 -12.05 12.58 16.15
N ALA A 161 -12.18 11.26 15.98
CA ALA A 161 -12.89 10.41 16.93
C ALA A 161 -12.18 10.34 18.29
N LEU A 162 -10.86 10.27 18.34
CA LEU A 162 -10.08 10.36 19.60
C LEU A 162 -10.36 11.67 20.35
N GLU A 163 -10.36 12.82 19.64
CA GLU A 163 -10.67 14.11 20.23
C GLU A 163 -12.11 14.16 20.79
N GLN A 164 -13.08 13.74 19.99
CA GLN A 164 -14.50 13.87 20.32
C GLN A 164 -14.94 12.87 21.39
N ARG A 165 -14.52 11.60 21.32
CA ARG A 165 -15.01 10.52 22.19
C ARG A 165 -14.18 10.29 23.42
N MET A 166 -12.86 10.50 23.32
CA MET A 166 -11.91 10.27 24.42
C MET A 166 -11.36 11.56 25.02
N HIS A 167 -11.72 12.73 24.47
CA HIS A 167 -11.26 14.05 24.92
C HIS A 167 -9.73 14.20 24.89
N VAL A 168 -9.05 13.47 24.01
CA VAL A 168 -7.60 13.60 23.80
C VAL A 168 -7.37 14.81 22.89
N GLN A 169 -6.70 15.85 23.41
CA GLN A 169 -6.44 17.09 22.65
C GLN A 169 -5.08 17.10 21.98
N GLU A 170 -4.11 16.43 22.60
CA GLU A 170 -2.72 16.38 22.14
C GLU A 170 -2.17 14.97 22.21
N VAL A 171 -1.24 14.67 21.32
CA VAL A 171 -0.45 13.41 21.34
C VAL A 171 1.04 13.74 21.39
N GLU A 172 1.80 12.83 21.98
CA GLU A 172 3.26 12.95 22.04
C GLU A 172 3.88 12.17 20.88
N LEU A 173 4.66 12.87 20.05
CA LEU A 173 5.38 12.30 18.92
C LEU A 173 6.89 12.49 19.09
N LEU A 174 7.68 11.60 18.47
CA LEU A 174 9.12 11.80 18.32
C LEU A 174 9.42 13.17 17.72
N ALA A 175 10.36 13.90 18.32
CA ALA A 175 10.72 15.25 17.85
C ALA A 175 11.25 15.23 16.42
N GLU A 176 11.88 14.15 16.00
CA GLU A 176 12.40 13.92 14.67
C GLU A 176 11.33 13.93 13.57
N LEU A 177 10.07 13.60 13.91
CA LEU A 177 8.96 13.60 12.94
C LEU A 177 8.54 15.01 12.48
N GLU A 178 8.94 16.06 13.19
CA GLU A 178 8.50 17.42 12.91
C GLU A 178 8.70 17.86 11.45
N PRO A 179 9.82 17.57 10.76
CA PRO A 179 10.02 17.91 9.36
C PRO A 179 8.98 17.30 8.40
N LEU A 180 8.34 16.19 8.76
CA LEU A 180 7.38 15.50 7.89
C LEU A 180 5.96 16.06 8.04
N TRP A 181 5.50 16.43 9.22
CA TRP A 181 4.13 16.93 9.40
C TRP A 181 4.01 18.45 9.40
N LYS A 182 5.11 19.21 9.59
CA LYS A 182 5.07 20.67 9.70
C LYS A 182 5.23 21.41 8.37
N GLN A 183 5.49 20.72 7.27
CA GLN A 183 5.70 21.32 5.95
C GLN A 183 4.45 22.07 5.45
N ALA A 184 4.66 23.17 4.72
CA ALA A 184 3.59 23.85 4.02
C ALA A 184 3.07 23.01 2.84
N SER A 185 1.80 23.19 2.46
CA SER A 185 1.19 22.44 1.33
C SER A 185 1.90 22.65 -0.02
N ALA A 186 2.57 23.77 -0.21
CA ALA A 186 3.39 24.02 -1.40
C ALA A 186 4.50 22.97 -1.64
N VAL A 187 4.88 22.22 -0.60
CA VAL A 187 5.86 21.11 -0.72
C VAL A 187 5.24 19.90 -1.45
N TYR A 188 3.91 19.76 -1.46
CA TYR A 188 3.27 18.56 -2.01
C TYR A 188 3.51 18.39 -3.51
N GLU A 189 3.60 19.46 -4.27
CA GLU A 189 3.88 19.48 -5.70
C GLU A 189 5.39 19.43 -6.02
N ASN A 190 6.25 19.67 -5.02
CA ASN A 190 7.68 19.78 -5.24
C ASN A 190 8.40 18.50 -4.81
N ILE A 191 8.69 17.64 -5.78
CA ILE A 191 9.38 16.35 -5.59
C ILE A 191 10.72 16.51 -4.87
N ALA A 192 11.53 17.49 -5.26
CA ALA A 192 12.84 17.74 -4.64
C ALA A 192 12.68 18.16 -3.17
N ALA A 193 11.70 19.00 -2.85
CA ALA A 193 11.41 19.38 -1.47
C ALA A 193 10.88 18.21 -0.63
N LYS A 194 10.04 17.32 -1.21
CA LYS A 194 9.64 16.08 -0.56
C LYS A 194 10.86 15.20 -0.23
N GLN A 195 11.71 14.95 -1.20
CA GLN A 195 12.93 14.14 -1.02
C GLN A 195 13.87 14.74 0.02
N MET A 196 14.04 16.07 0.03
CA MET A 196 14.83 16.75 1.06
C MET A 196 14.27 16.52 2.47
N SER A 197 12.96 16.71 2.66
CA SER A 197 12.30 16.50 3.95
C SER A 197 12.43 15.05 4.44
N LEU A 198 12.24 14.09 3.55
CA LEU A 198 12.42 12.66 3.88
C LEU A 198 13.88 12.34 4.24
N ASN A 199 14.83 12.85 3.47
CA ASN A 199 16.25 12.61 3.72
C ASN A 199 16.72 13.24 5.04
N GLU A 200 16.25 14.44 5.38
CA GLU A 200 16.51 15.09 6.66
C GLU A 200 15.98 14.23 7.82
N TYR A 201 14.72 13.79 7.72
CA TYR A 201 14.12 12.90 8.70
C TYR A 201 14.93 11.59 8.87
N CYS A 202 15.15 10.86 7.77
CA CYS A 202 15.82 9.57 7.82
C CYS A 202 17.25 9.67 8.38
N ARG A 203 17.97 10.74 8.06
CA ARG A 203 19.30 10.98 8.63
C ARG A 203 19.26 11.26 10.12
N SER A 204 18.25 11.99 10.59
CA SER A 204 18.10 12.33 12.02
C SER A 204 17.86 11.11 12.90
N CYS A 205 17.34 10.01 12.34
CA CYS A 205 17.02 8.78 13.07
C CYS A 205 17.81 7.54 12.62
N SER A 206 18.87 7.71 11.82
CA SER A 206 19.57 6.59 11.16
C SER A 206 20.26 5.63 12.12
N HIS A 207 20.83 6.10 13.22
CA HIS A 207 21.47 5.24 14.24
C HIS A 207 20.67 5.24 15.54
N GLN A 208 20.50 6.41 16.12
CA GLN A 208 19.76 6.66 17.36
C GLN A 208 18.79 7.82 17.13
N VAL A 209 17.75 7.88 17.95
CA VAL A 209 16.89 9.07 18.05
C VAL A 209 17.22 9.85 19.32
N SER A 210 16.82 11.11 19.39
CA SER A 210 17.14 11.95 20.56
C SER A 210 16.41 11.54 21.85
N GLY A 211 15.34 10.75 21.74
CA GLY A 211 14.42 10.43 22.84
C GLY A 211 13.48 11.58 23.20
N ARG A 212 13.64 12.76 22.58
CA ARG A 212 12.77 13.91 22.86
C ARG A 212 11.39 13.71 22.26
N ARG A 213 10.37 14.15 23.01
CA ARG A 213 8.98 14.11 22.61
C ARG A 213 8.43 15.53 22.42
N LYS A 214 7.53 15.67 21.44
CA LYS A 214 6.76 16.92 21.23
C LYS A 214 5.29 16.62 21.36
N LYS A 215 4.58 17.47 22.11
CA LYS A 215 3.14 17.48 22.15
C LYS A 215 2.62 18.21 20.91
N VAL A 216 1.72 17.58 20.22
CA VAL A 216 1.09 18.11 19.00
C VAL A 216 -0.41 17.98 19.14
N ALA A 217 -1.12 19.08 18.85
CA ALA A 217 -2.57 19.06 18.87
C ALA A 217 -3.10 18.10 17.79
N ILE A 218 -4.02 17.23 18.17
CA ILE A 218 -4.65 16.22 17.27
C ILE A 218 -5.22 16.90 16.04
N LYS A 219 -5.91 18.04 16.23
CA LYS A 219 -6.51 18.79 15.13
C LYS A 219 -5.50 19.20 14.05
N ILE A 220 -4.29 19.63 14.45
CA ILE A 220 -3.24 20.02 13.50
C ILE A 220 -2.83 18.83 12.63
N ILE A 221 -2.69 17.64 13.25
CA ILE A 221 -2.33 16.42 12.52
C ILE A 221 -3.47 16.00 11.60
N ALA A 222 -4.70 15.97 12.10
CA ALA A 222 -5.87 15.56 11.32
C ALA A 222 -6.09 16.47 10.10
N ASP A 223 -6.02 17.80 10.27
CA ASP A 223 -6.13 18.76 9.17
C ASP A 223 -5.02 18.51 8.12
N LYS A 224 -3.80 18.26 8.58
CA LYS A 224 -2.67 17.97 7.68
C LYS A 224 -2.88 16.69 6.85
N LEU A 225 -3.30 15.60 7.49
CA LEU A 225 -3.57 14.33 6.84
C LEU A 225 -4.71 14.43 5.82
N THR A 226 -5.75 15.20 6.16
CA THR A 226 -6.86 15.50 5.23
C THR A 226 -6.35 16.20 3.99
N HIS A 227 -5.57 17.26 4.13
CA HIS A 227 -5.01 17.99 3.00
C HIS A 227 -4.06 17.14 2.15
N MET A 228 -3.25 16.28 2.77
CA MET A 228 -2.40 15.33 2.04
C MET A 228 -3.23 14.35 1.23
N SER A 229 -4.27 13.77 1.83
CA SER A 229 -5.20 12.84 1.17
C SER A 229 -5.87 13.48 -0.03
N GLU A 230 -6.46 14.67 0.16
CA GLU A 230 -7.16 15.41 -0.91
C GLU A 230 -6.22 15.76 -2.06
N TRP A 231 -5.01 16.20 -1.73
CA TRP A 231 -4.00 16.52 -2.74
C TRP A 231 -3.65 15.29 -3.58
N ILE A 232 -3.35 14.13 -2.97
CA ILE A 232 -3.04 12.89 -3.69
C ILE A 232 -4.20 12.49 -4.60
N MET A 233 -5.43 12.47 -4.07
CA MET A 233 -6.60 12.04 -4.82
C MET A 233 -6.85 12.92 -6.04
N ASN A 234 -6.67 14.25 -5.91
CA ASN A 234 -6.81 15.18 -7.01
C ASN A 234 -5.69 14.98 -8.04
N HIS A 235 -4.44 14.85 -7.58
CA HIS A 235 -3.30 14.60 -8.44
C HIS A 235 -3.52 13.35 -9.31
N ILE A 236 -3.91 12.22 -8.72
CA ILE A 236 -4.22 10.97 -9.46
C ILE A 236 -5.36 11.19 -10.48
N ARG A 237 -6.42 11.90 -10.11
CA ARG A 237 -7.54 12.17 -11.02
C ARG A 237 -7.13 12.99 -12.23
N GLU A 238 -6.22 13.93 -12.04
CA GLU A 238 -5.77 14.88 -13.06
C GLU A 238 -4.72 14.26 -13.99
N THR A 239 -3.86 13.40 -13.48
CA THR A 239 -2.69 12.91 -14.20
C THR A 239 -2.81 11.49 -14.73
N GLU A 240 -3.59 10.62 -14.08
CA GLU A 240 -3.56 9.17 -14.33
C GLU A 240 -4.82 8.63 -15.03
N TRP A 241 -5.81 9.48 -15.30
CA TRP A 241 -7.04 9.03 -15.94
C TRP A 241 -6.87 8.79 -17.43
N ILE A 242 -7.18 7.58 -17.90
CA ILE A 242 -7.16 7.16 -19.31
C ILE A 242 -8.60 7.05 -19.79
N GLU A 243 -8.97 7.84 -20.80
CA GLU A 243 -10.29 7.79 -21.41
C GLU A 243 -10.33 6.89 -22.64
N ASP A 244 -11.40 6.11 -22.77
CA ASP A 244 -11.71 5.31 -23.95
C ASP A 244 -13.21 5.34 -24.24
N LYS A 245 -13.65 6.33 -24.99
CA LYS A 245 -15.07 6.55 -25.40
C LYS A 245 -15.99 6.69 -24.17
N ASN A 246 -16.73 5.61 -23.83
CA ASN A 246 -17.70 5.58 -22.71
C ASN A 246 -17.16 4.80 -21.51
N GLN A 247 -15.89 4.49 -21.49
CA GLN A 247 -15.20 3.76 -20.43
C GLN A 247 -13.87 4.44 -20.14
N GLY A 248 -13.26 4.11 -19.03
CA GLY A 248 -11.98 4.68 -18.64
C GLY A 248 -11.43 3.96 -17.42
N TRP A 249 -10.15 4.16 -17.14
CA TRP A 249 -9.46 3.57 -16.00
C TRP A 249 -8.26 4.42 -15.62
N PHE A 250 -7.66 4.16 -14.46
CA PHE A 250 -6.42 4.81 -14.03
C PHE A 250 -5.20 3.99 -14.43
N ASN A 251 -4.12 4.65 -14.85
CA ASN A 251 -2.81 4.02 -14.88
C ASN A 251 -2.43 3.59 -13.47
N SER A 252 -1.99 2.34 -13.30
CA SER A 252 -1.68 1.78 -11.98
C SER A 252 -0.21 1.90 -11.60
N TYR A 253 0.68 1.96 -12.59
CA TYR A 253 2.13 1.90 -12.35
C TYR A 253 2.94 2.67 -13.38
N TYR A 254 4.14 3.06 -12.95
CA TYR A 254 5.23 3.47 -13.82
C TYR A 254 6.37 2.45 -13.72
N ASP A 255 7.00 2.12 -14.85
CA ASP A 255 8.08 1.14 -14.95
C ASP A 255 9.44 1.73 -14.51
N ASN A 256 10.51 0.94 -14.56
CA ASN A 256 11.84 1.37 -14.16
C ASN A 256 12.50 2.43 -15.08
N HIS A 257 11.80 2.83 -16.14
CA HIS A 257 12.16 3.94 -17.02
C HIS A 257 11.18 5.12 -16.88
N ALA A 258 10.43 5.17 -15.79
CA ALA A 258 9.42 6.19 -15.50
C ALA A 258 8.35 6.33 -16.62
N ARG A 259 7.96 5.22 -17.29
CA ARG A 259 6.94 5.20 -18.33
C ARG A 259 5.64 4.63 -17.78
N ALA A 260 4.51 5.26 -18.12
CA ALA A 260 3.19 4.72 -17.79
C ALA A 260 3.00 3.31 -18.39
N VAL A 261 2.44 2.40 -17.60
CA VAL A 261 2.33 0.98 -17.93
C VAL A 261 1.04 0.69 -18.70
N GLU A 262 -0.02 1.46 -18.42
CA GLU A 262 -1.35 1.26 -18.96
C GLU A 262 -1.73 2.31 -20.02
N GLY A 263 -2.68 1.96 -20.87
CA GLY A 263 -3.13 2.82 -21.96
C GLY A 263 -3.45 2.06 -23.24
N HIS A 264 -3.47 2.80 -24.36
CA HIS A 264 -3.64 2.26 -25.70
C HIS A 264 -2.28 2.11 -26.39
N PHE A 265 -1.95 0.90 -26.77
CA PHE A 265 -0.70 0.54 -27.44
C PHE A 265 -1.01 -0.14 -28.79
N ASP A 266 -0.03 -0.20 -29.68
CA ASP A 266 -0.17 -0.93 -30.96
C ASP A 266 -0.51 -2.41 -30.75
N SER A 267 -0.04 -2.99 -29.65
CA SER A 267 -0.33 -4.37 -29.22
C SER A 267 -1.71 -4.57 -28.60
N GLY A 268 -2.45 -3.50 -28.33
CA GLY A 268 -3.76 -3.54 -27.67
C GLY A 268 -3.87 -2.65 -26.43
N VAL A 269 -4.99 -2.80 -25.73
CA VAL A 269 -5.24 -2.08 -24.48
C VAL A 269 -4.47 -2.75 -23.33
N ARG A 270 -3.77 -1.94 -22.54
CA ARG A 270 -3.16 -2.38 -21.29
C ARG A 270 -3.94 -1.80 -20.13
N MET A 271 -4.46 -2.68 -19.30
CA MET A 271 -5.21 -2.36 -18.10
C MET A 271 -4.85 -3.35 -16.98
N MET A 272 -4.68 -2.84 -15.77
CA MET A 272 -4.45 -3.63 -14.55
C MET A 272 -5.59 -3.40 -13.56
N LEU A 273 -6.07 -4.48 -12.93
CA LEU A 273 -7.19 -4.42 -11.99
C LEU A 273 -6.79 -3.72 -10.68
N THR A 274 -5.55 -3.90 -10.23
CA THR A 274 -5.06 -3.45 -8.91
C THR A 274 -5.27 -1.95 -8.70
N GLY A 275 -4.87 -1.11 -9.67
CA GLY A 275 -5.06 0.34 -9.56
C GLY A 275 -6.52 0.75 -9.48
N GLN A 276 -7.39 0.06 -10.21
CA GLN A 276 -8.83 0.34 -10.21
C GLN A 276 -9.44 0.01 -8.84
N VAL A 277 -9.06 -1.13 -8.27
CA VAL A 277 -9.53 -1.55 -6.95
C VAL A 277 -9.17 -0.52 -5.90
N PHE A 278 -7.92 -0.09 -5.84
CA PHE A 278 -7.48 0.87 -4.83
C PHE A 278 -8.00 2.29 -5.07
N ALA A 279 -8.16 2.70 -6.33
CA ALA A 279 -8.78 3.99 -6.65
C ALA A 279 -10.26 4.04 -6.21
N ILE A 280 -11.01 2.94 -6.35
CA ILE A 280 -12.40 2.83 -5.88
C ILE A 280 -12.43 2.79 -4.35
N MET A 281 -11.64 1.93 -3.74
CA MET A 281 -11.61 1.70 -2.28
C MET A 281 -11.22 2.95 -1.50
N SER A 282 -10.23 3.69 -1.99
CA SER A 282 -9.74 4.93 -1.36
C SER A 282 -10.67 6.14 -1.52
N SER A 283 -11.69 6.04 -2.36
CA SER A 283 -12.50 7.17 -2.84
C SER A 283 -11.75 8.15 -3.77
N THR A 284 -10.60 7.73 -4.32
CA THR A 284 -9.94 8.48 -5.40
C THR A 284 -10.83 8.52 -6.63
N ALA A 285 -11.37 7.38 -7.09
CA ALA A 285 -12.33 7.34 -8.17
C ALA A 285 -13.66 8.00 -7.77
N GLN A 286 -14.15 8.94 -8.58
CA GLN A 286 -15.47 9.54 -8.43
C GLN A 286 -16.54 8.58 -8.98
N GLU A 287 -17.81 8.81 -8.65
CA GLU A 287 -18.91 7.90 -9.00
C GLU A 287 -18.99 7.62 -10.51
N GLU A 288 -18.86 8.64 -11.35
CA GLU A 288 -18.86 8.46 -12.80
C GLU A 288 -17.63 7.70 -13.30
N GLN A 289 -16.47 7.96 -12.71
CA GLN A 289 -15.25 7.19 -13.00
C GLN A 289 -15.41 5.72 -12.63
N ILE A 290 -16.08 5.40 -11.51
CA ILE A 290 -16.36 4.00 -11.12
C ILE A 290 -17.26 3.33 -12.19
N ARG A 291 -18.30 4.01 -12.70
CA ARG A 291 -19.12 3.46 -13.78
C ARG A 291 -18.32 3.15 -15.04
N GLN A 292 -17.36 4.00 -15.37
CA GLN A 292 -16.48 3.81 -16.52
C GLN A 292 -15.45 2.71 -16.28
N ILE A 293 -14.87 2.64 -15.07
CA ILE A 293 -13.96 1.55 -14.66
C ILE A 293 -14.66 0.18 -14.75
N VAL A 294 -15.89 0.08 -14.26
CA VAL A 294 -16.67 -1.17 -14.35
C VAL A 294 -16.85 -1.60 -15.81
N LYS A 295 -17.20 -0.67 -16.71
CA LYS A 295 -17.34 -0.97 -18.14
C LYS A 295 -16.01 -1.42 -18.75
N ALA A 296 -14.92 -0.75 -18.41
CA ALA A 296 -13.57 -1.12 -18.88
C ALA A 296 -13.15 -2.50 -18.34
N ALA A 297 -13.37 -2.76 -17.07
CA ALA A 297 -13.08 -4.06 -16.45
C ALA A 297 -13.92 -5.19 -17.08
N ASP A 298 -15.20 -4.93 -17.36
CA ASP A 298 -16.07 -5.89 -18.04
C ASP A 298 -15.60 -6.16 -19.47
N ALA A 299 -15.08 -5.14 -20.17
CA ALA A 299 -14.64 -5.25 -21.56
C ALA A 299 -13.26 -5.89 -21.70
N TYR A 300 -12.32 -5.57 -20.80
CA TYR A 300 -10.92 -5.90 -20.98
C TYR A 300 -10.39 -6.96 -20.01
N LEU A 301 -10.95 -7.06 -18.80
CA LEU A 301 -10.44 -7.96 -17.75
C LEU A 301 -11.36 -9.14 -17.47
N TYR A 302 -12.66 -9.04 -17.76
CA TYR A 302 -13.59 -10.12 -17.46
C TYR A 302 -13.43 -11.30 -18.43
N ASP A 303 -13.16 -12.48 -17.88
CA ASP A 303 -13.06 -13.74 -18.62
C ASP A 303 -13.86 -14.83 -17.91
N ALA A 304 -15.04 -15.14 -18.45
CA ALA A 304 -15.93 -16.17 -17.91
C ALA A 304 -15.28 -17.57 -17.91
N LYS A 305 -14.36 -17.87 -18.81
CA LYS A 305 -13.67 -19.15 -18.88
C LYS A 305 -12.61 -19.29 -17.78
N ALA A 306 -11.92 -18.19 -17.46
CA ALA A 306 -10.97 -18.15 -16.35
C ALA A 306 -11.65 -18.02 -14.98
N GLY A 307 -12.93 -17.64 -14.95
CA GLY A 307 -13.72 -17.57 -13.73
C GLY A 307 -13.83 -16.17 -13.11
N GLY A 308 -13.62 -15.11 -13.87
CA GLY A 308 -13.83 -13.74 -13.36
C GLY A 308 -12.91 -12.68 -13.96
N TYR A 309 -12.54 -11.71 -13.13
CA TYR A 309 -11.70 -10.60 -13.54
C TYR A 309 -10.22 -10.93 -13.42
N ARG A 310 -9.50 -10.85 -14.54
CA ARG A 310 -8.05 -11.05 -14.60
C ARG A 310 -7.32 -9.88 -13.92
N LEU A 311 -6.11 -10.13 -13.41
CA LEU A 311 -5.27 -9.06 -12.82
C LEU A 311 -4.85 -8.01 -13.84
N ASN A 312 -4.59 -8.43 -15.07
CA ASN A 312 -4.19 -7.53 -16.17
C ASN A 312 -4.61 -8.11 -17.52
N THR A 313 -4.69 -7.25 -18.54
CA THR A 313 -4.76 -7.65 -19.94
C THR A 313 -3.45 -8.29 -20.40
N ASP A 314 -3.48 -9.05 -21.49
CA ASP A 314 -2.22 -9.51 -22.11
C ASP A 314 -1.49 -8.32 -22.72
N PHE A 315 -0.28 -8.04 -22.25
CA PHE A 315 0.50 -6.93 -22.78
C PHE A 315 1.23 -7.26 -24.08
N HIS A 316 1.26 -8.55 -24.46
CA HIS A 316 2.02 -9.06 -25.61
C HIS A 316 3.49 -8.61 -25.62
N GLU A 317 4.03 -8.32 -24.45
CA GLU A 317 5.39 -7.83 -24.23
C GLU A 317 5.92 -8.33 -22.90
N ARG A 318 7.18 -8.68 -22.85
CA ARG A 318 7.89 -8.91 -21.60
C ARG A 318 8.32 -7.58 -21.00
N LYS A 319 7.64 -7.17 -19.93
CA LYS A 319 7.96 -5.97 -19.16
C LYS A 319 8.93 -6.30 -18.03
N ASP A 320 10.14 -6.80 -18.39
CA ASP A 320 11.19 -7.13 -17.41
C ASP A 320 11.66 -5.88 -16.63
N ASP A 321 11.36 -4.69 -17.11
CA ASP A 321 11.61 -3.40 -16.47
C ASP A 321 10.51 -2.99 -15.47
N LEU A 322 9.53 -3.86 -15.24
CA LEU A 322 8.50 -3.68 -14.22
C LEU A 322 8.52 -4.83 -13.19
N GLY A 323 8.56 -6.08 -13.65
CA GLY A 323 8.55 -7.19 -12.72
C GLY A 323 8.64 -8.57 -13.36
N ARG A 324 9.12 -9.54 -12.56
CA ARG A 324 9.22 -10.97 -12.95
C ARG A 324 7.88 -11.59 -13.32
N MET A 325 6.72 -10.95 -12.96
CA MET A 325 5.40 -11.45 -13.36
C MET A 325 5.29 -11.68 -14.87
N PHE A 326 5.89 -10.82 -15.68
CA PHE A 326 5.86 -10.92 -17.14
C PHE A 326 6.73 -12.07 -17.71
N GLY A 327 7.46 -12.78 -16.86
CA GLY A 327 8.11 -14.05 -17.19
C GLY A 327 7.18 -15.27 -17.09
N PHE A 328 6.00 -15.13 -16.45
CA PHE A 328 4.98 -16.18 -16.44
C PHE A 328 4.14 -16.11 -17.71
N ALA A 329 3.67 -17.29 -18.17
CA ALA A 329 2.70 -17.33 -19.27
C ALA A 329 1.44 -16.57 -18.88
N TYR A 330 0.86 -15.82 -19.82
CA TYR A 330 -0.38 -15.08 -19.58
C TYR A 330 -1.51 -16.01 -19.11
N GLY A 331 -2.22 -15.58 -18.08
CA GLY A 331 -3.25 -16.36 -17.39
C GLY A 331 -2.70 -17.23 -16.25
N HIS A 332 -1.42 -17.11 -15.91
CA HIS A 332 -0.79 -17.82 -14.79
C HIS A 332 -0.18 -16.86 -13.79
N LYS A 333 -0.33 -17.16 -12.50
CA LYS A 333 0.16 -16.35 -11.39
C LYS A 333 -0.26 -14.89 -11.56
N GLU A 334 0.61 -13.96 -11.23
CA GLU A 334 0.34 -12.52 -11.27
C GLU A 334 0.15 -11.99 -12.70
N ASN A 335 0.52 -12.75 -13.75
CA ASN A 335 0.35 -12.33 -15.13
C ASN A 335 -1.01 -12.79 -15.70
N GLY A 336 -2.06 -12.04 -15.39
CA GLY A 336 -3.39 -12.22 -15.98
C GLY A 336 -4.21 -13.38 -15.45
N ALA A 337 -3.85 -14.01 -14.33
CA ALA A 337 -4.73 -14.95 -13.65
C ALA A 337 -5.86 -14.22 -12.90
N VAL A 338 -6.90 -14.95 -12.50
CA VAL A 338 -7.98 -14.43 -11.65
C VAL A 338 -7.61 -14.68 -10.19
N PHE A 339 -7.11 -13.67 -9.50
CA PHE A 339 -6.74 -13.76 -8.09
C PHE A 339 -7.96 -13.57 -7.18
N SER A 340 -8.20 -14.56 -6.30
CA SER A 340 -9.36 -14.56 -5.40
C SER A 340 -9.33 -13.37 -4.44
N HIS A 341 -8.16 -13.02 -3.89
CA HIS A 341 -8.01 -11.88 -3.00
C HIS A 341 -8.35 -10.56 -3.71
N MET A 342 -7.75 -10.29 -4.88
CA MET A 342 -8.00 -9.05 -5.61
C MET A 342 -9.44 -8.94 -6.11
N THR A 343 -10.05 -10.05 -6.54
CA THR A 343 -11.48 -10.09 -6.92
C THR A 343 -12.38 -9.78 -5.74
N THR A 344 -12.05 -10.32 -4.55
CA THR A 344 -12.78 -10.02 -3.31
C THR A 344 -12.63 -8.55 -2.90
N MET A 345 -11.44 -7.99 -3.02
CA MET A 345 -11.20 -6.56 -2.77
C MET A 345 -11.96 -5.67 -3.76
N TYR A 346 -12.01 -6.06 -5.05
CA TYR A 346 -12.80 -5.35 -6.07
C TYR A 346 -14.29 -5.34 -5.69
N ALA A 347 -14.85 -6.50 -5.35
CA ALA A 347 -16.23 -6.60 -4.91
C ALA A 347 -16.50 -5.74 -3.67
N ASN A 348 -15.62 -5.81 -2.66
CA ASN A 348 -15.74 -5.01 -1.43
C ASN A 348 -15.67 -3.50 -1.72
N ALA A 349 -14.74 -3.07 -2.55
CA ALA A 349 -14.61 -1.66 -2.95
C ALA A 349 -15.89 -1.15 -3.62
N LEU A 350 -16.46 -1.94 -4.53
CA LEU A 350 -17.73 -1.63 -5.19
C LEU A 350 -18.89 -1.56 -4.21
N TYR A 351 -19.00 -2.50 -3.26
CA TYR A 351 -20.02 -2.48 -2.21
C TYR A 351 -19.94 -1.23 -1.35
N GLN A 352 -18.75 -0.86 -0.90
CA GLN A 352 -18.53 0.34 -0.09
C GLN A 352 -18.93 1.62 -0.81
N ARG A 353 -18.86 1.63 -2.15
CA ARG A 353 -19.21 2.78 -2.99
C ARG A 353 -20.64 2.71 -3.55
N GLY A 354 -21.48 1.75 -3.08
CA GLY A 354 -22.89 1.63 -3.46
C GLY A 354 -23.14 0.90 -4.79
N PHE A 355 -22.10 0.34 -5.44
CA PHE A 355 -22.20 -0.45 -6.66
C PHE A 355 -22.45 -1.93 -6.34
N ALA A 356 -23.56 -2.18 -5.63
CA ALA A 356 -23.85 -3.50 -5.06
C ALA A 356 -24.06 -4.59 -6.13
N ARG A 357 -24.60 -4.25 -7.30
CA ARG A 357 -24.87 -5.18 -8.39
C ARG A 357 -23.56 -5.65 -9.04
N GLU A 358 -22.65 -4.74 -9.26
CA GLU A 358 -21.34 -4.97 -9.86
C GLU A 358 -20.42 -5.72 -8.89
N GLY A 359 -20.44 -5.35 -7.61
CA GLY A 359 -19.75 -6.08 -6.54
C GLY A 359 -20.25 -7.52 -6.39
N TYR A 360 -21.58 -7.72 -6.45
CA TYR A 360 -22.18 -9.06 -6.44
C TYR A 360 -21.72 -9.87 -7.66
N LYS A 361 -21.71 -9.28 -8.87
CA LYS A 361 -21.23 -9.95 -10.08
C LYS A 361 -19.82 -10.48 -9.90
N ALA A 362 -18.89 -9.64 -9.40
CA ALA A 362 -17.52 -10.02 -9.19
C ALA A 362 -17.38 -11.19 -8.19
N LEU A 363 -18.04 -11.08 -7.03
CA LEU A 363 -17.97 -12.10 -6.00
C LEU A 363 -18.67 -13.40 -6.41
N HIS A 364 -19.84 -13.29 -7.06
CA HIS A 364 -20.62 -14.45 -7.51
C HIS A 364 -19.89 -15.26 -8.59
N THR A 365 -19.23 -14.57 -9.53
CA THR A 365 -18.42 -15.26 -10.56
C THR A 365 -17.28 -16.06 -9.95
N LEU A 366 -16.61 -15.51 -8.94
CA LEU A 366 -15.56 -16.22 -8.20
C LEU A 366 -16.13 -17.47 -7.48
N TYR A 367 -17.31 -17.30 -6.85
CA TYR A 367 -17.99 -18.42 -6.18
C TYR A 367 -18.40 -19.52 -7.16
N GLU A 368 -19.03 -19.16 -8.29
CA GLU A 368 -19.44 -20.14 -9.32
C GLU A 368 -18.26 -20.94 -9.87
N GLN A 369 -17.13 -20.25 -10.10
CA GLN A 369 -15.91 -20.92 -10.57
C GLN A 369 -15.37 -21.86 -9.51
N ALA A 370 -15.31 -21.46 -8.24
CA ALA A 370 -14.85 -22.31 -7.16
C ALA A 370 -15.77 -23.54 -6.95
N ALA A 371 -17.09 -23.36 -7.05
CA ALA A 371 -18.07 -24.42 -6.90
C ALA A 371 -18.14 -25.39 -8.09
N ASN A 372 -17.60 -25.02 -9.25
CA ASN A 372 -17.53 -25.88 -10.42
C ASN A 372 -16.31 -26.80 -10.34
N PHE A 373 -16.41 -27.87 -9.55
CA PHE A 373 -15.30 -28.79 -9.28
C PHE A 373 -14.77 -29.53 -10.50
N GLU A 374 -15.56 -29.69 -11.55
CA GLU A 374 -15.14 -30.29 -12.81
C GLU A 374 -14.08 -29.43 -13.52
N VAL A 375 -14.15 -28.11 -13.37
CA VAL A 375 -13.22 -27.16 -13.97
C VAL A 375 -12.16 -26.73 -12.98
N SER A 376 -12.57 -26.24 -11.81
CA SER A 376 -11.65 -25.68 -10.80
C SER A 376 -10.67 -26.72 -10.25
N ARG A 377 -11.10 -27.99 -10.14
CA ARG A 377 -10.31 -29.08 -9.58
C ARG A 377 -9.84 -28.84 -8.14
N ILE A 378 -10.54 -27.96 -7.43
CA ILE A 378 -10.26 -27.63 -6.04
C ILE A 378 -11.44 -27.99 -5.16
N TYR A 379 -11.18 -28.66 -4.03
CA TYR A 379 -12.19 -28.97 -3.01
C TYR A 379 -11.51 -29.38 -1.69
N PRO A 380 -11.99 -28.90 -0.54
CA PRO A 380 -12.92 -27.76 -0.38
C PRO A 380 -12.15 -26.45 -0.37
N GLY A 381 -12.71 -25.40 -0.94
CA GLY A 381 -12.23 -24.03 -0.72
C GLY A 381 -12.08 -23.19 -1.97
N ILE A 382 -11.69 -21.94 -1.74
CA ILE A 382 -11.35 -20.97 -2.76
C ILE A 382 -9.84 -20.98 -2.92
N PRO A 383 -9.29 -21.10 -4.15
CA PRO A 383 -7.85 -21.08 -4.37
C PRO A 383 -7.28 -19.68 -4.24
N GLU A 384 -5.96 -19.59 -4.24
CA GLU A 384 -5.27 -18.31 -4.36
C GLU A 384 -5.63 -17.62 -5.68
N TYR A 385 -5.59 -18.37 -6.78
CA TYR A 385 -5.99 -17.87 -8.10
C TYR A 385 -6.56 -18.98 -8.99
N PHE A 386 -7.29 -18.58 -10.03
CA PHE A 386 -7.65 -19.44 -11.17
C PHE A 386 -6.79 -19.09 -12.38
N ASN A 387 -6.24 -20.10 -13.05
CA ASN A 387 -5.43 -19.91 -14.24
C ASN A 387 -6.28 -19.69 -15.52
N ASP A 388 -5.63 -19.61 -16.69
CA ASP A 388 -6.25 -19.43 -18.02
C ASP A 388 -7.33 -20.45 -18.38
N ARG A 389 -7.33 -21.62 -17.72
CA ARG A 389 -8.29 -22.72 -17.90
C ARG A 389 -9.35 -22.76 -16.82
N GLY A 390 -9.36 -21.80 -15.89
CA GLY A 390 -10.25 -21.77 -14.73
C GLY A 390 -9.90 -22.81 -13.66
N ARG A 391 -8.70 -23.40 -13.69
CA ARG A 391 -8.23 -24.33 -12.65
C ARG A 391 -7.73 -23.54 -11.45
N GLY A 392 -8.19 -23.95 -10.28
CA GLY A 392 -7.72 -23.39 -9.03
C GLY A 392 -6.27 -23.79 -8.74
N MET A 393 -5.47 -22.81 -8.30
CA MET A 393 -4.06 -22.95 -8.02
C MET A 393 -3.73 -22.38 -6.64
N TYR A 394 -2.83 -23.05 -5.91
CA TYR A 394 -2.18 -22.54 -4.72
C TYR A 394 -0.71 -22.28 -5.02
N HIS A 395 -0.20 -21.20 -4.48
CA HIS A 395 1.18 -20.76 -4.78
C HIS A 395 2.25 -21.75 -4.33
N TYR A 396 1.97 -22.56 -3.28
CA TYR A 396 2.93 -23.41 -2.60
C TYR A 396 2.60 -24.91 -2.62
N LEU A 397 1.79 -25.36 -3.57
CA LEU A 397 1.54 -26.79 -3.77
C LEU A 397 2.22 -27.31 -5.02
#